data_e026120785fec61c996c256d9e37772b
#
_entry.id   e026120785fec61c996c256d9e37772b
#
_cell.length_a   1.000
_cell.length_b   1.000
_cell.length_c   1.000
_cell.angle_alpha   90.00
_cell.angle_beta   90.00
_cell.angle_gamma   90.00
#
_symmetry.space_group_name_H-M   'P 1'
#
loop_
_entity.id
_entity.type
_entity.pdbx_description
1 polymer ?
#
loop_
_entity_poly.entity_id
_entity_poly.type
_entity_poly.pdbx_seq_one_letter_code
_entity_poly.pdbx_strand_id
1 'polypeptide(L)'
;LDASPKITSHTDRRESLVGSDFVQTTIQVGGYKPSTIIDFEIPRQYGLKQTIADTLGIGGIMRGLRTIPVLLDIAKDIMEVCPKALWLQYVNPMCANMIAINNSFPEIKTVGLCHSVQGTAEMLAKDLGEKIEDIEYLCVGINHMAFYKKFEKKSNDGPNEDLYPRLKIIADEIVNDEKLSSRSEKINHESDKILHEKVRYEILRRFGYFVTESSEHFAEYVPWFIKPNKEELIEKYKIPVDEYIFRCEYYSELWNEL
;
A
#
# COMPACT_ATOMS: atom_id res chain seq x y z
N LEU A 1 2.55 17.60 24.40
CA LEU A 1 2.80 16.47 25.31
C LEU A 1 4.23 16.62 25.83
N ASP A 2 4.35 16.91 27.12
CA ASP A 2 5.64 16.99 27.81
C ASP A 2 6.04 15.57 28.24
N ALA A 3 6.40 14.75 27.25
CA ALA A 3 6.78 13.37 27.46
C ALA A 3 8.30 13.22 27.29
N SER A 4 8.95 12.60 28.28
CA SER A 4 10.39 12.29 28.28
C SER A 4 10.56 10.77 28.17
N PRO A 5 10.40 10.17 26.98
CA PRO A 5 10.48 8.73 26.82
C PRO A 5 11.92 8.23 27.05
N LYS A 6 12.05 7.10 27.70
CA LYS A 6 13.33 6.37 27.75
C LYS A 6 13.48 5.59 26.45
N ILE A 7 14.47 5.92 25.63
CA ILE A 7 14.81 5.23 24.40
C ILE A 7 15.98 4.29 24.64
N THR A 8 15.84 3.03 24.23
CA THR A 8 16.91 2.03 24.26
C THR A 8 17.02 1.36 22.90
N SER A 9 18.22 0.85 22.57
CA SER A 9 18.46 0.07 21.36
C SER A 9 19.06 -1.30 21.72
N HIS A 10 18.63 -2.33 21.02
CA HIS A 10 19.04 -3.70 21.25
C HIS A 10 19.38 -4.39 19.92
N THR A 11 20.40 -5.22 19.92
CA THR A 11 20.73 -6.12 18.81
C THR A 11 20.06 -7.49 18.97
N ASP A 12 19.74 -7.87 20.21
CA ASP A 12 18.93 -9.04 20.51
C ASP A 12 17.45 -8.64 20.57
N ARG A 13 16.64 -9.24 19.69
CA ARG A 13 15.20 -9.03 19.62
C ARG A 13 14.50 -9.42 20.93
N ARG A 14 14.90 -10.51 21.57
CA ARG A 14 14.25 -10.98 22.81
C ARG A 14 14.47 -10.00 23.95
N GLU A 15 15.64 -9.40 24.06
CA GLU A 15 15.88 -8.33 25.05
C GLU A 15 14.96 -7.13 24.83
N SER A 16 14.74 -6.74 23.58
CA SER A 16 13.85 -5.60 23.25
C SER A 16 12.38 -5.89 23.56
N LEU A 17 11.96 -7.16 23.58
CA LEU A 17 10.57 -7.58 23.83
C LEU A 17 10.21 -7.62 25.33
N VAL A 18 11.20 -7.65 26.23
CA VAL A 18 10.94 -7.78 27.67
C VAL A 18 10.07 -6.61 28.18
N GLY A 19 8.89 -6.93 28.74
CA GLY A 19 7.98 -5.95 29.30
C GLY A 19 7.23 -5.08 28.28
N SER A 20 7.25 -5.45 27.00
CA SER A 20 6.57 -4.71 25.95
C SER A 20 5.04 -4.89 26.03
N ASP A 21 4.27 -3.80 25.95
CA ASP A 21 2.83 -3.79 25.74
C ASP A 21 2.46 -3.75 24.26
N PHE A 22 3.31 -3.16 23.44
CA PHE A 22 3.17 -3.06 21.99
C PHE A 22 4.46 -3.48 21.30
N VAL A 23 4.32 -4.25 20.23
CA VAL A 23 5.43 -4.63 19.34
C VAL A 23 5.08 -4.15 17.95
N GLN A 24 5.95 -3.37 17.32
CA GLN A 24 5.79 -2.97 15.93
C GLN A 24 6.88 -3.60 15.07
N THR A 25 6.48 -4.21 13.96
CA THR A 25 7.41 -4.80 13.00
C THR A 25 7.38 -4.05 11.68
N THR A 26 8.55 -3.56 11.27
CA THR A 26 8.78 -2.90 9.98
C THR A 26 10.13 -3.38 9.45
N ILE A 27 10.12 -4.46 8.69
CA ILE A 27 11.34 -5.11 8.17
C ILE A 27 11.22 -5.43 6.69
N GLN A 28 12.35 -5.54 6.01
CA GLN A 28 12.45 -6.05 4.64
C GLN A 28 13.48 -7.17 4.59
N VAL A 29 12.99 -8.41 4.58
CA VAL A 29 13.85 -9.60 4.53
C VAL A 29 14.57 -9.69 3.20
N GLY A 30 15.90 -9.81 3.23
CA GLY A 30 16.75 -9.83 2.05
C GLY A 30 17.12 -8.46 1.49
N GLY A 31 16.51 -7.39 1.99
CA GLY A 31 16.82 -5.99 1.64
C GLY A 31 16.51 -5.61 0.20
N TYR A 32 16.90 -4.39 -0.17
CA TYR A 32 16.82 -3.91 -1.55
C TYR A 32 17.71 -4.77 -2.46
N LYS A 33 19.00 -4.90 -2.14
CA LYS A 33 19.96 -5.80 -2.81
C LYS A 33 20.31 -6.95 -1.87
N PRO A 34 20.21 -8.21 -2.30
CA PRO A 34 19.87 -8.65 -3.66
C PRO A 34 18.37 -8.87 -3.90
N SER A 35 17.52 -8.99 -2.85
CA SER A 35 16.24 -9.66 -2.98
C SER A 35 15.21 -8.90 -3.79
N THR A 36 15.04 -7.58 -3.56
CA THR A 36 14.10 -6.78 -4.36
C THR A 36 14.53 -6.73 -5.83
N ILE A 37 15.81 -6.54 -6.11
CA ILE A 37 16.32 -6.56 -7.49
C ILE A 37 15.98 -7.88 -8.18
N ILE A 38 16.22 -9.02 -7.53
CA ILE A 38 15.92 -10.34 -8.06
C ILE A 38 14.41 -10.51 -8.35
N ASP A 39 13.54 -10.00 -7.45
CA ASP A 39 12.09 -10.05 -7.62
C ASP A 39 11.57 -9.27 -8.84
N PHE A 40 12.35 -8.31 -9.35
CA PHE A 40 12.07 -7.59 -10.59
C PHE A 40 12.76 -8.20 -11.81
N GLU A 41 14.05 -8.52 -11.72
CA GLU A 41 14.86 -8.96 -12.85
C GLU A 41 14.46 -10.33 -13.38
N ILE A 42 14.19 -11.30 -12.49
CA ILE A 42 13.80 -12.64 -12.94
C ILE A 42 12.46 -12.61 -13.68
N PRO A 43 11.37 -12.02 -13.16
CA PRO A 43 10.10 -11.94 -13.89
C PRO A 43 10.23 -11.18 -15.23
N ARG A 44 11.09 -10.16 -15.28
CA ARG A 44 11.35 -9.39 -16.50
C ARG A 44 11.91 -10.26 -17.63
N GLN A 45 12.76 -11.25 -17.32
CA GLN A 45 13.27 -12.20 -18.30
C GLN A 45 12.17 -13.04 -18.97
N TYR A 46 11.03 -13.17 -18.29
CA TYR A 46 9.83 -13.85 -18.80
C TYR A 46 8.78 -12.88 -19.36
N GLY A 47 9.15 -11.61 -19.56
CA GLY A 47 8.27 -10.59 -20.14
C GLY A 47 7.28 -9.97 -19.15
N LEU A 48 7.41 -10.21 -17.84
CA LEU A 48 6.55 -9.60 -16.83
C LEU A 48 7.19 -8.33 -16.31
N LYS A 49 6.49 -7.19 -16.48
CA LYS A 49 6.83 -5.91 -15.88
C LYS A 49 6.04 -5.71 -14.60
N GLN A 50 6.70 -5.19 -13.58
CA GLN A 50 6.11 -4.90 -12.28
C GLN A 50 6.37 -3.43 -11.90
N THR A 51 5.60 -2.91 -10.96
CA THR A 51 5.75 -1.54 -10.44
C THR A 51 6.35 -1.54 -9.04
N ILE A 52 5.72 -2.22 -8.08
CA ILE A 52 6.12 -2.30 -6.68
C ILE A 52 6.58 -3.70 -6.27
N ALA A 53 5.93 -4.74 -6.77
CA ALA A 53 6.30 -6.16 -6.59
C ALA A 53 6.40 -6.63 -5.12
N ASP A 54 5.60 -6.08 -4.22
CA ASP A 54 5.76 -6.33 -2.78
C ASP A 54 4.59 -7.05 -2.10
N THR A 55 3.41 -7.09 -2.72
CA THR A 55 2.19 -7.57 -2.06
C THR A 55 1.51 -8.70 -2.82
N LEU A 56 1.17 -8.52 -4.08
CA LEU A 56 0.52 -9.51 -4.95
C LEU A 56 1.38 -9.80 -6.18
N GLY A 57 1.00 -10.84 -6.93
CA GLY A 57 1.79 -11.28 -8.07
C GLY A 57 3.05 -12.03 -7.66
N ILE A 58 3.96 -12.24 -8.63
CA ILE A 58 5.16 -13.08 -8.41
C ILE A 58 6.13 -12.44 -7.40
N GLY A 59 6.32 -11.12 -7.46
CA GLY A 59 7.17 -10.41 -6.50
C GLY A 59 6.64 -10.53 -5.07
N GLY A 60 5.33 -10.32 -4.87
CA GLY A 60 4.67 -10.51 -3.57
C GLY A 60 4.79 -11.94 -3.04
N ILE A 61 4.63 -12.96 -3.92
CA ILE A 61 4.81 -14.36 -3.55
C ILE A 61 6.24 -14.63 -3.08
N MET A 62 7.24 -14.21 -3.84
CA MET A 62 8.65 -14.43 -3.49
C MET A 62 9.04 -13.69 -2.20
N ARG A 63 8.55 -12.46 -2.04
CA ARG A 63 8.72 -11.69 -0.80
C ARG A 63 8.05 -12.37 0.40
N GLY A 64 6.84 -12.89 0.23
CA GLY A 64 6.13 -13.65 1.27
C GLY A 64 6.88 -14.91 1.69
N LEU A 65 7.38 -15.69 0.75
CA LEU A 65 8.16 -16.89 1.02
C LEU A 65 9.43 -16.62 1.85
N ARG A 66 10.06 -15.46 1.68
CA ARG A 66 11.20 -15.04 2.49
C ARG A 66 10.80 -14.48 3.86
N THR A 67 9.69 -13.74 3.90
CA THR A 67 9.29 -12.94 5.06
C THR A 67 8.54 -13.77 6.10
N ILE A 68 7.64 -14.65 5.68
CA ILE A 68 6.80 -15.46 6.57
C ILE A 68 7.62 -16.25 7.58
N PRO A 69 8.69 -17.00 7.22
CA PRO A 69 9.48 -17.73 8.21
C PRO A 69 10.06 -16.81 9.31
N VAL A 70 10.54 -15.63 8.94
CA VAL A 70 11.07 -14.64 9.90
C VAL A 70 9.97 -14.11 10.82
N LEU A 71 8.77 -13.82 10.28
CA LEU A 71 7.65 -13.36 11.08
C LEU A 71 7.12 -14.45 12.03
N LEU A 72 7.13 -15.71 11.63
CA LEU A 72 6.77 -16.83 12.52
C LEU A 72 7.79 -17.00 13.66
N ASP A 73 9.07 -16.76 13.38
CA ASP A 73 10.11 -16.75 14.41
C ASP A 73 9.95 -15.56 15.40
N ILE A 74 9.58 -14.39 14.88
CA ILE A 74 9.21 -13.23 15.72
C ILE A 74 7.97 -13.54 16.57
N ALA A 75 6.94 -14.14 15.97
CA ALA A 75 5.73 -14.53 16.68
C ALA A 75 6.02 -15.45 17.86
N LYS A 76 6.91 -16.44 17.66
CA LYS A 76 7.37 -17.33 18.72
C LYS A 76 8.01 -16.57 19.87
N ASP A 77 8.92 -15.64 19.58
CA ASP A 77 9.55 -14.82 20.61
C ASP A 77 8.54 -13.94 21.35
N ILE A 78 7.58 -13.33 20.67
CA ILE A 78 6.51 -12.55 21.29
C ILE A 78 5.71 -13.42 22.25
N MET A 79 5.31 -14.62 21.84
CA MET A 79 4.53 -15.54 22.66
C MET A 79 5.28 -16.02 23.91
N GLU A 80 6.61 -16.16 23.83
CA GLU A 80 7.46 -16.57 24.95
C GLU A 80 7.79 -15.40 25.90
N VAL A 81 8.08 -14.20 25.37
CA VAL A 81 8.66 -13.08 26.15
C VAL A 81 7.60 -12.07 26.58
N CYS A 82 6.64 -11.75 25.72
CA CYS A 82 5.59 -10.75 25.98
C CYS A 82 4.21 -11.17 25.42
N PRO A 83 3.64 -12.31 25.85
CA PRO A 83 2.44 -12.90 25.25
C PRO A 83 1.16 -12.04 25.36
N LYS A 84 1.20 -10.98 26.16
CA LYS A 84 0.08 -10.02 26.31
C LYS A 84 0.17 -8.83 25.36
N ALA A 85 1.33 -8.61 24.75
CA ALA A 85 1.57 -7.48 23.84
C ALA A 85 0.65 -7.51 22.63
N LEU A 86 0.25 -6.33 22.16
CA LEU A 86 -0.39 -6.17 20.86
C LEU A 86 0.68 -5.99 19.78
N TRP A 87 0.70 -6.91 18.83
CA TRP A 87 1.63 -6.85 17.70
C TRP A 87 1.06 -6.08 16.51
N LEU A 88 1.69 -4.96 16.17
CA LEU A 88 1.38 -4.07 15.05
C LEU A 88 2.27 -4.46 13.85
N GLN A 89 1.69 -5.06 12.83
CA GLN A 89 2.42 -5.63 11.70
C GLN A 89 2.24 -4.76 10.45
N TYR A 90 3.34 -4.17 9.94
CA TYR A 90 3.36 -3.29 8.77
C TYR A 90 4.06 -3.90 7.54
N VAL A 91 4.50 -5.16 7.63
CA VAL A 91 5.34 -5.76 6.59
C VAL A 91 4.50 -6.38 5.48
N ASN A 92 4.79 -6.03 4.21
CA ASN A 92 4.20 -6.67 3.04
C ASN A 92 4.90 -7.99 2.69
N PRO A 93 4.15 -8.95 2.11
CA PRO A 93 2.72 -8.92 1.76
C PRO A 93 1.82 -9.11 2.99
N MET A 94 1.17 -8.04 3.44
CA MET A 94 0.52 -8.01 4.76
C MET A 94 -0.55 -9.08 4.93
N CYS A 95 -1.45 -9.25 3.97
CA CYS A 95 -2.53 -10.24 4.05
C CYS A 95 -1.99 -11.67 4.20
N ALA A 96 -1.02 -12.06 3.36
CA ALA A 96 -0.40 -13.39 3.42
C ALA A 96 0.35 -13.61 4.74
N ASN A 97 1.09 -12.61 5.19
CA ASN A 97 1.81 -12.63 6.46
C ASN A 97 0.85 -12.81 7.64
N MET A 98 -0.25 -12.06 7.68
CA MET A 98 -1.25 -12.15 8.74
C MET A 98 -1.97 -13.50 8.77
N ILE A 99 -2.30 -14.06 7.61
CA ILE A 99 -2.88 -15.41 7.51
C ILE A 99 -1.91 -16.45 8.07
N ALA A 100 -0.63 -16.38 7.71
CA ALA A 100 0.40 -17.30 8.20
C ALA A 100 0.58 -17.20 9.72
N ILE A 101 0.67 -15.97 10.26
CA ILE A 101 0.81 -15.73 11.69
C ILE A 101 -0.39 -16.27 12.46
N ASN A 102 -1.61 -15.91 12.07
CA ASN A 102 -2.83 -16.31 12.78
C ASN A 102 -3.10 -17.82 12.71
N ASN A 103 -2.72 -18.49 11.60
CA ASN A 103 -2.84 -19.94 11.49
C ASN A 103 -1.83 -20.69 12.36
N SER A 104 -0.63 -20.12 12.55
CA SER A 104 0.44 -20.75 13.32
C SER A 104 0.39 -20.41 14.81
N PHE A 105 -0.12 -19.23 15.16
CA PHE A 105 -0.22 -18.72 16.52
C PHE A 105 -1.60 -18.06 16.75
N PRO A 106 -2.69 -18.84 16.83
CA PRO A 106 -4.06 -18.29 16.91
C PRO A 106 -4.33 -17.46 18.19
N GLU A 107 -3.53 -17.63 19.23
CA GLU A 107 -3.65 -16.87 20.48
C GLU A 107 -2.94 -15.51 20.44
N ILE A 108 -2.10 -15.26 19.43
CA ILE A 108 -1.32 -14.01 19.37
C ILE A 108 -2.25 -12.82 19.10
N LYS A 109 -2.07 -11.75 19.88
CA LYS A 109 -2.79 -10.51 19.64
C LYS A 109 -2.06 -9.71 18.57
N THR A 110 -2.52 -9.80 17.31
CA THR A 110 -1.87 -9.10 16.21
C THR A 110 -2.88 -8.43 15.29
N VAL A 111 -2.46 -7.34 14.67
CA VAL A 111 -3.21 -6.60 13.66
C VAL A 111 -2.28 -6.17 12.53
N GLY A 112 -2.69 -6.43 11.28
CA GLY A 112 -2.03 -5.91 10.09
C GLY A 112 -2.49 -4.50 9.80
N LEU A 113 -1.56 -3.59 9.57
CA LEU A 113 -1.81 -2.17 9.38
C LEU A 113 -1.27 -1.69 8.02
N CYS A 114 -1.97 -0.74 7.43
CA CYS A 114 -1.61 -0.08 6.17
C CYS A 114 -2.14 1.35 6.18
N HIS A 115 -1.56 2.22 5.34
CA HIS A 115 -1.94 3.63 5.21
C HIS A 115 -2.95 3.88 4.08
N SER A 116 -3.12 2.92 3.15
CA SER A 116 -3.83 3.15 1.89
C SER A 116 -5.30 3.52 2.06
N VAL A 117 -5.98 2.96 3.06
CA VAL A 117 -7.40 3.27 3.29
C VAL A 117 -7.58 4.73 3.70
N GLN A 118 -6.87 5.19 4.73
CA GLN A 118 -6.97 6.57 5.21
C GLN A 118 -6.47 7.55 4.16
N GLY A 119 -5.28 7.32 3.62
CA GLY A 119 -4.69 8.23 2.63
C GLY A 119 -5.52 8.37 1.36
N THR A 120 -6.15 7.29 0.90
CA THR A 120 -7.06 7.36 -0.25
C THR A 120 -8.37 8.07 0.10
N ALA A 121 -8.92 7.85 1.29
CA ALA A 121 -10.11 8.59 1.72
C ALA A 121 -9.86 10.10 1.79
N GLU A 122 -8.72 10.51 2.33
CA GLU A 122 -8.28 11.91 2.37
C GLU A 122 -8.09 12.50 0.96
N MET A 123 -7.47 11.73 0.05
CA MET A 123 -7.31 12.13 -1.34
C MET A 123 -8.66 12.34 -2.02
N LEU A 124 -9.60 11.38 -1.91
CA LEU A 124 -10.93 11.49 -2.50
C LEU A 124 -11.73 12.65 -1.92
N ALA A 125 -11.66 12.89 -0.61
CA ALA A 125 -12.29 14.05 0.02
C ALA A 125 -11.74 15.35 -0.57
N LYS A 126 -10.41 15.47 -0.73
CA LYS A 126 -9.75 16.61 -1.35
C LYS A 126 -10.18 16.82 -2.80
N ASP A 127 -10.26 15.76 -3.61
CA ASP A 127 -10.70 15.82 -5.01
C ASP A 127 -12.16 16.30 -5.13
N LEU A 128 -12.98 15.98 -4.14
CA LEU A 128 -14.37 16.43 -4.04
C LEU A 128 -14.53 17.83 -3.44
N GLY A 129 -13.46 18.43 -2.89
CA GLY A 129 -13.54 19.69 -2.14
C GLY A 129 -14.21 19.55 -0.77
N GLU A 130 -14.20 18.34 -0.19
CA GLU A 130 -14.79 18.02 1.10
C GLU A 130 -13.72 17.88 2.20
N LYS A 131 -14.13 17.95 3.46
CA LYS A 131 -13.27 17.64 4.61
C LYS A 131 -13.39 16.18 4.97
N ILE A 132 -12.29 15.51 5.28
CA ILE A 132 -12.29 14.08 5.63
C ILE A 132 -13.12 13.79 6.89
N GLU A 133 -13.20 14.73 7.83
CA GLU A 133 -13.98 14.60 9.05
C GLU A 133 -15.49 14.50 8.77
N ASP A 134 -15.94 15.05 7.65
CA ASP A 134 -17.33 15.02 7.20
C ASP A 134 -17.67 13.77 6.38
N ILE A 135 -16.66 12.90 6.13
CA ILE A 135 -16.84 11.70 5.30
C ILE A 135 -17.09 10.47 6.17
N GLU A 136 -18.01 9.63 5.73
CA GLU A 136 -18.20 8.26 6.18
C GLU A 136 -17.92 7.31 5.03
N TYR A 137 -17.08 6.30 5.27
CA TYR A 137 -16.75 5.31 4.24
C TYR A 137 -16.71 3.88 4.79
N LEU A 138 -16.91 2.91 3.90
CA LEU A 138 -16.78 1.48 4.18
C LEU A 138 -15.90 0.83 3.13
N CYS A 139 -14.78 0.26 3.55
CA CYS A 139 -13.90 -0.53 2.70
C CYS A 139 -14.15 -2.02 2.87
N VAL A 140 -14.11 -2.76 1.76
CA VAL A 140 -14.30 -4.22 1.72
C VAL A 140 -13.27 -4.85 0.79
N GLY A 141 -12.56 -5.86 1.28
CA GLY A 141 -11.52 -6.56 0.55
C GLY A 141 -10.36 -6.97 1.45
N ILE A 142 -9.24 -7.32 0.83
CA ILE A 142 -7.97 -7.61 1.51
C ILE A 142 -7.01 -6.42 1.36
N ASN A 143 -5.94 -6.41 2.14
CA ASN A 143 -4.89 -5.39 2.02
C ASN A 143 -4.41 -5.24 0.57
N HIS A 144 -4.33 -4.01 0.10
CA HIS A 144 -3.98 -3.56 -1.23
C HIS A 144 -4.96 -3.98 -2.35
N MET A 145 -5.99 -4.78 -2.05
CA MET A 145 -7.03 -5.14 -3.01
C MET A 145 -8.42 -5.03 -2.33
N ALA A 146 -8.83 -3.81 -2.04
CA ALA A 146 -10.09 -3.47 -1.42
C ALA A 146 -10.78 -2.31 -2.17
N PHE A 147 -12.09 -2.19 -1.97
CA PHE A 147 -12.93 -1.19 -2.60
C PHE A 147 -13.70 -0.41 -1.55
N TYR A 148 -13.90 0.89 -1.78
CA TYR A 148 -14.86 1.69 -1.03
C TYR A 148 -16.27 1.33 -1.49
N LYS A 149 -16.97 0.53 -0.70
CA LYS A 149 -18.37 0.17 -0.97
C LYS A 149 -19.33 1.29 -0.60
N LYS A 150 -18.88 2.19 0.26
CA LYS A 150 -19.60 3.36 0.75
C LYS A 150 -18.61 4.52 0.82
N PHE A 151 -19.00 5.67 0.29
CA PHE A 151 -18.25 6.92 0.42
C PHE A 151 -19.26 8.06 0.42
N GLU A 152 -19.57 8.59 1.59
CA GLU A 152 -20.71 9.46 1.82
C GLU A 152 -20.33 10.69 2.65
N LYS A 153 -20.97 11.81 2.38
CA LYS A 153 -20.91 12.98 3.25
C LYS A 153 -21.95 12.85 4.36
N LYS A 154 -21.51 13.02 5.59
CA LYS A 154 -22.36 12.99 6.79
C LYS A 154 -23.39 14.12 6.73
N SER A 155 -24.62 13.83 7.08
CA SER A 155 -25.72 14.80 7.25
C SER A 155 -26.16 14.83 8.71
N ASN A 156 -26.44 16.04 9.22
CA ASN A 156 -26.96 16.22 10.58
C ASN A 156 -28.49 16.00 10.68
N ASP A 157 -29.20 16.22 9.57
CA ASP A 157 -30.68 16.32 9.56
C ASP A 157 -31.35 15.32 8.62
N GLY A 158 -30.60 14.35 8.08
CA GLY A 158 -31.14 13.39 7.11
C GLY A 158 -30.18 12.27 6.75
N PRO A 159 -30.47 11.52 5.69
CA PRO A 159 -29.54 10.51 5.20
C PRO A 159 -28.26 11.16 4.68
N ASN A 160 -27.14 10.43 4.80
CA ASN A 160 -25.88 10.86 4.21
C ASN A 160 -25.99 11.00 2.69
N GLU A 161 -25.22 11.94 2.12
CA GLU A 161 -25.12 12.14 0.68
C GLU A 161 -24.14 11.13 0.06
N ASP A 162 -24.61 10.34 -0.91
CA ASP A 162 -23.71 9.49 -1.70
C ASP A 162 -22.83 10.35 -2.62
N LEU A 163 -21.51 10.24 -2.44
CA LEU A 163 -20.53 11.01 -3.21
C LEU A 163 -20.09 10.33 -4.52
N TYR A 164 -20.49 9.10 -4.78
CA TYR A 164 -20.14 8.40 -6.01
C TYR A 164 -20.57 9.10 -7.30
N PRO A 165 -21.75 9.74 -7.39
CA PRO A 165 -22.10 10.52 -8.58
C PRO A 165 -21.08 11.60 -8.91
N ARG A 166 -20.56 12.31 -7.90
CA ARG A 166 -19.53 13.35 -8.07
C ARG A 166 -18.17 12.75 -8.43
N LEU A 167 -17.77 11.66 -7.79
CA LEU A 167 -16.52 10.94 -8.12
C LEU A 167 -16.52 10.40 -9.56
N LYS A 168 -17.65 9.98 -10.10
CA LYS A 168 -17.75 9.50 -11.48
C LYS A 168 -17.55 10.62 -12.51
N ILE A 169 -18.01 11.84 -12.22
CA ILE A 169 -17.75 13.02 -13.06
C ILE A 169 -16.22 13.28 -13.11
N ILE A 170 -15.57 13.30 -11.94
CA ILE A 170 -14.11 13.48 -11.83
C ILE A 170 -13.38 12.36 -12.59
N ALA A 171 -13.86 11.12 -12.47
CA ALA A 171 -13.26 9.98 -13.18
C ALA A 171 -13.32 10.15 -14.71
N ASP A 172 -14.43 10.64 -15.24
CA ASP A 172 -14.57 10.90 -16.67
C ASP A 172 -13.63 12.03 -17.14
N GLU A 173 -13.44 13.06 -16.35
CA GLU A 173 -12.50 14.14 -16.64
C GLU A 173 -11.06 13.65 -16.65
N ILE A 174 -10.63 12.95 -15.59
CA ILE A 174 -9.24 12.47 -15.45
C ILE A 174 -8.86 11.44 -16.51
N VAL A 175 -9.74 10.50 -16.80
CA VAL A 175 -9.42 9.41 -17.75
C VAL A 175 -9.41 9.90 -19.19
N ASN A 176 -10.27 10.87 -19.53
CA ASN A 176 -10.39 11.39 -20.90
C ASN A 176 -9.45 12.58 -21.20
N ASP A 177 -8.82 13.17 -20.17
CA ASP A 177 -7.95 14.33 -20.37
C ASP A 177 -6.55 13.91 -20.84
N GLU A 178 -6.31 14.12 -22.18
CA GLU A 178 -4.99 13.91 -22.77
C GLU A 178 -3.96 14.97 -22.33
N LYS A 179 -4.41 16.17 -21.93
CA LYS A 179 -3.51 17.26 -21.50
C LYS A 179 -2.98 17.03 -20.08
N LEU A 180 -3.75 16.37 -19.21
CA LEU A 180 -3.25 15.91 -17.92
C LEU A 180 -2.08 14.93 -18.08
N SER A 181 -2.01 14.23 -19.23
CA SER A 181 -0.90 13.35 -19.55
C SER A 181 0.41 14.09 -19.82
N SER A 182 0.36 15.34 -20.31
CA SER A 182 1.54 16.13 -20.69
C SER A 182 2.13 16.99 -19.56
N ARG A 183 1.43 17.15 -18.43
CA ARG A 183 1.92 17.90 -17.26
C ARG A 183 2.90 17.13 -16.37
N SER A 184 3.09 15.83 -16.62
CA SER A 184 3.90 14.94 -15.78
C SER A 184 5.41 15.05 -15.95
N GLU A 185 5.94 16.01 -16.73
CA GLU A 185 7.38 16.17 -16.93
C GLU A 185 8.13 16.86 -15.79
N LYS A 186 7.43 17.33 -14.75
CA LYS A 186 8.07 17.94 -13.56
C LYS A 186 7.43 17.40 -12.29
N ILE A 187 7.91 16.24 -11.85
CA ILE A 187 7.59 15.70 -10.53
C ILE A 187 8.30 16.56 -9.48
N ASN A 188 7.64 17.58 -9.00
CA ASN A 188 7.98 18.27 -7.77
C ASN A 188 6.89 18.04 -6.75
N HIS A 189 7.15 17.10 -5.84
CA HIS A 189 6.53 16.85 -4.54
C HIS A 189 5.11 17.42 -4.29
N GLU A 190 4.14 16.54 -4.09
CA GLU A 190 2.79 16.67 -3.52
C GLU A 190 1.63 17.15 -4.42
N SER A 191 1.80 18.10 -5.32
CA SER A 191 0.68 18.59 -6.15
C SER A 191 0.33 17.71 -7.37
N ASP A 192 1.23 16.82 -7.75
CA ASP A 192 1.10 16.02 -8.99
C ASP A 192 0.53 14.60 -8.78
N LYS A 193 0.17 14.24 -7.54
CA LYS A 193 -0.37 12.91 -7.22
C LYS A 193 -1.67 12.56 -7.95
N ILE A 194 -2.52 13.55 -8.24
CA ILE A 194 -3.79 13.34 -8.98
C ILE A 194 -3.52 12.83 -10.41
N LEU A 195 -2.40 13.23 -11.00
CA LEU A 195 -2.05 12.89 -12.39
C LEU A 195 -1.69 11.41 -12.59
N HIS A 196 -1.27 10.73 -11.53
CA HIS A 196 -0.89 9.32 -11.57
C HIS A 196 -2.05 8.35 -11.26
N GLU A 197 -3.25 8.89 -10.96
CA GLU A 197 -4.37 8.06 -10.50
C GLU A 197 -5.29 7.54 -11.61
N LYS A 198 -4.88 7.63 -12.86
CA LYS A 198 -5.68 7.20 -14.03
C LYS A 198 -6.16 5.76 -13.95
N VAL A 199 -5.35 4.84 -13.40
CA VAL A 199 -5.73 3.43 -13.23
C VAL A 199 -6.92 3.31 -12.28
N ARG A 200 -6.86 3.95 -11.10
CA ARG A 200 -7.93 3.87 -10.09
C ARG A 200 -9.23 4.51 -10.57
N TYR A 201 -9.14 5.65 -11.24
CA TYR A 201 -10.31 6.32 -11.81
C TYR A 201 -10.92 5.52 -12.99
N GLU A 202 -10.09 4.83 -13.80
CA GLU A 202 -10.60 3.91 -14.81
C GLU A 202 -11.33 2.72 -14.19
N ILE A 203 -10.84 2.20 -13.07
CA ILE A 203 -11.52 1.15 -12.30
C ILE A 203 -12.85 1.66 -11.76
N LEU A 204 -12.91 2.86 -11.20
CA LEU A 204 -14.18 3.47 -10.78
C LEU A 204 -15.19 3.56 -11.92
N ARG A 205 -14.77 4.00 -13.11
CA ARG A 205 -15.64 4.08 -14.30
C ARG A 205 -16.22 2.72 -14.69
N ARG A 206 -15.41 1.68 -14.64
CA ARG A 206 -15.81 0.34 -15.12
C ARG A 206 -16.55 -0.47 -14.08
N PHE A 207 -16.13 -0.40 -12.83
CA PHE A 207 -16.68 -1.24 -11.74
C PHE A 207 -17.63 -0.49 -10.82
N GLY A 208 -17.67 0.83 -10.90
CA GLY A 208 -18.56 1.67 -10.10
C GLY A 208 -18.08 1.92 -8.66
N TYR A 209 -16.92 1.40 -8.27
CA TYR A 209 -16.34 1.56 -6.94
C TYR A 209 -14.86 1.92 -7.04
N PHE A 210 -14.39 2.78 -6.13
CA PHE A 210 -12.99 3.18 -6.07
C PHE A 210 -12.17 2.18 -5.25
N VAL A 211 -10.90 1.98 -5.65
CA VAL A 211 -9.97 1.06 -4.99
C VAL A 211 -9.11 1.78 -3.95
N THR A 212 -8.68 1.07 -2.92
CA THR A 212 -7.96 1.66 -1.78
C THR A 212 -6.49 1.91 -2.06
N GLU A 213 -5.87 1.11 -2.93
CA GLU A 213 -4.42 1.21 -3.16
C GLU A 213 -4.11 2.05 -4.39
N SER A 214 -2.90 2.58 -4.46
CA SER A 214 -2.45 3.46 -5.54
C SER A 214 -2.53 2.83 -6.93
N SER A 215 -2.49 3.68 -7.96
CA SER A 215 -2.58 3.25 -9.36
C SER A 215 -1.45 2.31 -9.77
N GLU A 216 -0.22 2.56 -9.30
CA GLU A 216 0.92 1.71 -9.59
C GLU A 216 0.75 0.30 -9.00
N HIS A 217 0.27 0.18 -7.75
CA HIS A 217 -0.01 -1.11 -7.15
C HIS A 217 -1.14 -1.84 -7.88
N PHE A 218 -2.27 -1.16 -8.08
CA PHE A 218 -3.42 -1.80 -8.71
C PHE A 218 -3.13 -2.27 -10.14
N ALA A 219 -2.32 -1.50 -10.88
CA ALA A 219 -1.96 -1.83 -12.25
C ALA A 219 -1.26 -3.19 -12.38
N GLU A 220 -0.42 -3.57 -11.41
CA GLU A 220 0.27 -4.86 -11.42
C GLU A 220 -0.54 -6.02 -10.82
N TYR A 221 -1.59 -5.73 -10.05
CA TYR A 221 -2.42 -6.76 -9.40
C TYR A 221 -3.45 -7.38 -10.34
N VAL A 222 -3.74 -6.74 -11.48
CA VAL A 222 -4.76 -7.18 -12.43
C VAL A 222 -4.20 -7.27 -13.84
N PRO A 223 -4.68 -8.19 -14.68
CA PRO A 223 -4.11 -8.43 -16.01
C PRO A 223 -4.59 -7.43 -17.08
N TRP A 224 -5.11 -6.26 -16.68
CA TRP A 224 -5.77 -5.35 -17.61
C TRP A 224 -4.87 -4.22 -18.11
N PHE A 225 -3.90 -3.79 -17.32
CA PHE A 225 -3.12 -2.60 -17.57
C PHE A 225 -1.70 -2.89 -18.05
N ILE A 226 -0.98 -3.79 -17.37
CA ILE A 226 0.36 -4.21 -17.76
C ILE A 226 0.24 -5.53 -18.52
N LYS A 227 0.37 -5.46 -19.85
CA LYS A 227 0.24 -6.62 -20.74
C LYS A 227 1.47 -6.78 -21.61
N PRO A 228 1.89 -8.02 -21.91
CA PRO A 228 2.94 -8.25 -22.91
C PRO A 228 2.58 -7.61 -24.25
N ASN A 229 3.54 -6.91 -24.86
CA ASN A 229 3.40 -6.25 -26.17
C ASN A 229 2.27 -5.20 -26.25
N LYS A 230 1.96 -4.54 -25.14
CA LYS A 230 0.93 -3.48 -25.01
C LYS A 230 1.48 -2.28 -24.27
N GLU A 231 2.62 -1.75 -24.73
CA GLU A 231 3.28 -0.58 -24.13
C GLU A 231 2.37 0.67 -24.14
N GLU A 232 1.48 0.76 -25.14
CA GLU A 232 0.51 1.84 -25.24
C GLU A 232 -0.43 1.94 -24.02
N LEU A 233 -0.66 0.84 -23.29
CA LEU A 233 -1.45 0.88 -22.04
C LEU A 233 -0.66 1.50 -20.90
N ILE A 234 0.63 1.18 -20.80
CA ILE A 234 1.53 1.74 -19.79
C ILE A 234 1.62 3.26 -20.00
N GLU A 235 1.80 3.72 -21.23
CA GLU A 235 1.82 5.14 -21.57
C GLU A 235 0.48 5.82 -21.30
N LYS A 236 -0.62 5.22 -21.77
CA LYS A 236 -1.98 5.74 -21.60
C LYS A 236 -2.34 5.98 -20.14
N TYR A 237 -2.04 5.04 -19.27
CA TYR A 237 -2.38 5.09 -17.85
C TYR A 237 -1.25 5.62 -16.97
N LYS A 238 -0.13 6.06 -17.57
CA LYS A 238 1.05 6.60 -16.86
C LYS A 238 1.55 5.67 -15.75
N ILE A 239 1.67 4.38 -16.06
CA ILE A 239 2.07 3.37 -15.08
C ILE A 239 3.58 3.42 -14.87
N PRO A 240 4.07 3.71 -13.66
CA PRO A 240 5.50 3.81 -13.37
C PRO A 240 6.10 2.40 -13.18
N VAL A 241 6.47 1.75 -14.27
CA VAL A 241 7.19 0.47 -14.21
C VAL A 241 8.50 0.64 -13.45
N ASP A 242 8.85 -0.33 -12.60
CA ASP A 242 10.05 -0.32 -11.75
C ASP A 242 10.06 0.78 -10.65
N GLU A 243 8.94 1.37 -10.33
CA GLU A 243 8.81 2.45 -9.35
C GLU A 243 9.48 2.14 -8.00
N TYR A 244 9.34 0.91 -7.49
CA TYR A 244 9.92 0.55 -6.20
C TYR A 244 11.45 0.52 -6.21
N ILE A 245 12.05 0.17 -7.35
CA ILE A 245 13.50 0.25 -7.54
C ILE A 245 13.98 1.69 -7.41
N PHE A 246 13.32 2.62 -8.12
CA PHE A 246 13.65 4.05 -8.02
C PHE A 246 13.49 4.60 -6.61
N ARG A 247 12.41 4.21 -5.90
CA ARG A 247 12.21 4.60 -4.49
C ARG A 247 13.35 4.10 -3.59
N CYS A 248 13.77 2.85 -3.77
CA CYS A 248 14.88 2.28 -2.98
C CYS A 248 16.21 2.99 -3.25
N GLU A 249 16.49 3.34 -4.50
CA GLU A 249 17.70 4.09 -4.88
C GLU A 249 17.67 5.49 -4.28
N TYR A 250 16.57 6.22 -4.45
CA TYR A 250 16.38 7.55 -3.89
C TYR A 250 16.57 7.58 -2.35
N TYR A 251 15.96 6.65 -1.61
CA TYR A 251 16.15 6.60 -0.16
C TYR A 251 17.57 6.18 0.24
N SER A 252 18.24 5.37 -0.57
CA SER A 252 19.65 5.03 -0.32
C SER A 252 20.56 6.22 -0.53
N GLU A 253 20.29 7.07 -1.51
CA GLU A 253 21.00 8.32 -1.74
C GLU A 253 20.78 9.30 -0.59
N LEU A 254 19.52 9.56 -0.21
CA LEU A 254 19.18 10.41 0.94
C LEU A 254 19.86 9.96 2.24
N TRP A 255 19.96 8.66 2.48
CA TRP A 255 20.63 8.13 3.66
C TRP A 255 22.13 8.47 3.67
N ASN A 256 22.77 8.51 2.51
CA ASN A 256 24.19 8.84 2.38
C ASN A 256 24.48 10.34 2.52
N GLU A 257 23.46 11.19 2.41
CA GLU A 257 23.57 12.65 2.58
C GLU A 257 23.41 13.07 4.05
N LEU A 258 22.87 12.19 4.93
CA LEU A 258 22.70 12.40 6.37
C LEU A 258 23.95 12.02 7.17
#